data_051c850f046d361ab274523530436f0f
#
_entry.id   051c850f046d361ab274523530436f0f
#
_cell.length_a   1.000
_cell.length_b   1.000
_cell.length_c   1.000
_cell.angle_alpha   90.00
_cell.angle_beta   90.00
_cell.angle_gamma   90.00
#
_symmetry.space_group_name_H-M   'P 1'
#
loop_
_entity.id
_entity.type
_entity.pdbx_description
1 polymer ?
#
loop_
_entity_poly.entity_id
_entity_poly.type
_entity_poly.pdbx_seq_one_letter_code
_entity_poly.pdbx_strand_id
1 'polypeptide(L)'
;MRAVLLAAGLGTRLRPLTDTIPKCLVPIKGKPLLDIWCDSLLKVGVSQILVNLHYKHQVVEEHIAKAAYRDQVESVFEPELLGTAGTLIANRNFFNSQDGILLHADNYSEANLGQLIKFHNQRPAKCLMTMLAFRTETPQTCGILEVDDQNVLQNMHEKSLQDYGNLANGALYILSSELIASLTTESDFSTQVIPKLYDRIYVVETNEIYLDIGTPESYALAQEIANVN
;
A
#
# COMPACT_ATOMS: atom_id res chain seq x y z
N MET A 1 0.37 14.07 -8.87
CA MET A 1 0.59 12.62 -8.61
C MET A 1 -0.76 11.98 -8.34
N ARG A 2 -0.96 10.73 -8.76
CA ARG A 2 -2.18 9.94 -8.53
C ARG A 2 -1.84 8.70 -7.69
N ALA A 3 -2.83 8.11 -7.02
CA ALA A 3 -2.63 6.95 -6.16
C ALA A 3 -3.60 5.82 -6.51
N VAL A 4 -3.12 4.57 -6.47
CA VAL A 4 -3.95 3.37 -6.50
C VAL A 4 -3.92 2.72 -5.12
N LEU A 5 -5.11 2.54 -4.53
CA LEU A 5 -5.32 1.85 -3.27
C LEU A 5 -5.82 0.44 -3.56
N LEU A 6 -5.06 -0.56 -3.15
CA LEU A 6 -5.42 -1.96 -3.29
C LEU A 6 -6.35 -2.37 -2.14
N ALA A 7 -7.66 -2.44 -2.42
CA ALA A 7 -8.71 -2.70 -1.44
C ALA A 7 -9.56 -3.95 -1.74
N ALA A 8 -9.19 -4.75 -2.76
CA ALA A 8 -9.94 -5.92 -3.20
C ALA A 8 -9.81 -7.16 -2.29
N GLY A 9 -9.08 -7.07 -1.18
CA GLY A 9 -8.82 -8.18 -0.26
C GLY A 9 -10.09 -8.72 0.41
N LEU A 10 -10.18 -10.06 0.57
CA LEU A 10 -11.33 -10.74 1.19
C LEU A 10 -11.43 -10.55 2.70
N GLY A 11 -10.34 -10.19 3.37
CA GLY A 11 -10.30 -9.96 4.83
C GLY A 11 -10.58 -11.19 5.70
N THR A 12 -10.37 -12.40 5.19
CA THR A 12 -10.79 -13.67 5.85
C THR A 12 -10.20 -13.88 7.23
N ARG A 13 -8.96 -13.43 7.46
CA ARG A 13 -8.28 -13.56 8.77
C ARG A 13 -8.84 -12.64 9.86
N LEU A 14 -9.59 -11.59 9.48
CA LEU A 14 -10.18 -10.61 10.39
C LEU A 14 -11.66 -10.92 10.70
N ARG A 15 -12.16 -12.11 10.33
CA ARG A 15 -13.51 -12.56 10.70
C ARG A 15 -13.63 -12.73 12.21
N PRO A 16 -14.83 -12.46 12.80
CA PRO A 16 -16.12 -12.21 12.13
C PRO A 16 -16.35 -10.76 11.70
N LEU A 17 -15.46 -9.81 12.02
CA LEU A 17 -15.65 -8.39 11.70
C LEU A 17 -15.89 -8.17 10.19
N THR A 18 -15.10 -8.81 9.36
CA THR A 18 -15.18 -8.69 7.90
C THR A 18 -16.31 -9.50 7.26
N ASP A 19 -17.10 -10.25 8.02
CA ASP A 19 -18.34 -10.87 7.51
C ASP A 19 -19.40 -9.80 7.16
N THR A 20 -19.34 -8.65 7.81
CA THR A 20 -20.30 -7.55 7.60
C THR A 20 -19.67 -6.32 6.94
N ILE A 21 -18.40 -6.02 7.21
CA ILE A 21 -17.69 -4.82 6.77
C ILE A 21 -16.52 -5.21 5.88
N PRO A 22 -16.35 -4.67 4.64
CA PRO A 22 -15.14 -4.90 3.84
C PRO A 22 -13.91 -4.36 4.58
N LYS A 23 -12.75 -5.06 4.44
CA LYS A 23 -11.55 -4.78 5.24
C LYS A 23 -11.10 -3.31 5.18
N CYS A 24 -11.17 -2.68 4.01
CA CYS A 24 -10.81 -1.27 3.84
C CYS A 24 -11.73 -0.29 4.58
N LEU A 25 -12.93 -0.71 4.99
CA LEU A 25 -13.85 0.10 5.79
C LEU A 25 -13.83 -0.24 7.29
N VAL A 26 -12.97 -1.15 7.73
CA VAL A 26 -12.80 -1.45 9.15
C VAL A 26 -12.34 -0.17 9.87
N PRO A 27 -13.06 0.26 10.94
CA PRO A 27 -12.74 1.53 11.58
C PRO A 27 -11.57 1.40 12.57
N ILE A 28 -10.63 2.32 12.49
CA ILE A 28 -9.61 2.55 13.53
C ILE A 28 -10.03 3.80 14.31
N LYS A 29 -10.27 3.64 15.62
CA LYS A 29 -10.82 4.72 16.49
C LYS A 29 -12.02 5.45 15.87
N GLY A 30 -12.90 4.68 15.22
CA GLY A 30 -14.13 5.20 14.62
C GLY A 30 -14.01 5.72 13.20
N LYS A 31 -12.80 5.81 12.62
CA LYS A 31 -12.59 6.28 11.24
C LYS A 31 -12.20 5.11 10.33
N PRO A 32 -12.92 4.85 9.21
CA PRO A 32 -12.57 3.80 8.27
C PRO A 32 -11.15 3.91 7.73
N LEU A 33 -10.46 2.77 7.56
CA LEU A 33 -9.09 2.74 6.99
C LEU A 33 -9.02 3.46 5.63
N LEU A 34 -10.02 3.28 4.79
CA LEU A 34 -10.10 3.96 3.49
C LEU A 34 -10.11 5.48 3.65
N ASP A 35 -10.87 6.01 4.61
CA ASP A 35 -10.94 7.45 4.86
C ASP A 35 -9.60 7.98 5.39
N ILE A 36 -8.94 7.21 6.25
CA ILE A 36 -7.60 7.57 6.77
C ILE A 36 -6.61 7.71 5.61
N TRP A 37 -6.61 6.76 4.67
CA TRP A 37 -5.73 6.81 3.52
C TRP A 37 -6.09 7.92 2.53
N CYS A 38 -7.38 8.09 2.21
CA CYS A 38 -7.83 9.14 1.31
C CYS A 38 -7.44 10.53 1.84
N ASP A 39 -7.72 10.80 3.12
CA ASP A 39 -7.37 12.07 3.76
C ASP A 39 -5.85 12.30 3.76
N SER A 40 -5.06 11.28 4.09
CA SER A 40 -3.60 11.36 4.12
C SER A 40 -3.00 11.65 2.74
N LEU A 41 -3.52 10.99 1.69
CA LEU A 41 -3.07 11.20 0.32
C LEU A 41 -3.46 12.58 -0.23
N LEU A 42 -4.70 13.00 -0.02
CA LEU A 42 -5.19 14.32 -0.46
C LEU A 42 -4.44 15.45 0.25
N LYS A 43 -4.14 15.29 1.54
CA LYS A 43 -3.36 16.25 2.33
C LYS A 43 -1.96 16.52 1.76
N VAL A 44 -1.33 15.55 1.11
CA VAL A 44 0.00 15.70 0.49
C VAL A 44 -0.08 16.04 -1.01
N GLY A 45 -1.27 16.38 -1.53
CA GLY A 45 -1.46 16.87 -2.89
C GLY A 45 -1.64 15.78 -3.95
N VAL A 46 -2.01 14.55 -3.57
CA VAL A 46 -2.51 13.56 -4.52
C VAL A 46 -3.79 14.09 -5.15
N SER A 47 -3.86 14.15 -6.47
CA SER A 47 -4.97 14.80 -7.18
C SER A 47 -6.16 13.88 -7.43
N GLN A 48 -5.92 12.58 -7.60
CA GLN A 48 -6.94 11.56 -7.84
C GLN A 48 -6.49 10.22 -7.23
N ILE A 49 -7.44 9.47 -6.73
CA ILE A 49 -7.24 8.16 -6.09
C ILE A 49 -8.12 7.14 -6.80
N LEU A 50 -7.56 6.00 -7.21
CA LEU A 50 -8.29 4.84 -7.71
C LEU A 50 -8.30 3.76 -6.64
N VAL A 51 -9.48 3.21 -6.33
CA VAL A 51 -9.65 2.12 -5.37
C VAL A 51 -10.14 0.88 -6.11
N ASN A 52 -9.37 -0.20 -6.14
CA ASN A 52 -9.87 -1.46 -6.70
C ASN A 52 -10.73 -2.21 -5.69
N LEU A 53 -11.83 -2.76 -6.14
CA LEU A 53 -12.85 -3.39 -5.32
C LEU A 53 -13.17 -4.80 -5.82
N HIS A 54 -13.48 -5.70 -4.90
CA HIS A 54 -13.95 -7.05 -5.18
C HIS A 54 -15.02 -7.47 -4.17
N TYR A 55 -14.61 -7.89 -2.99
CA TYR A 55 -15.51 -8.33 -1.92
C TYR A 55 -16.35 -7.15 -1.39
N LYS A 56 -17.68 -7.33 -1.37
CA LYS A 56 -18.64 -6.29 -0.90
C LYS A 56 -18.43 -4.92 -1.55
N HIS A 57 -18.09 -4.89 -2.84
CA HIS A 57 -17.78 -3.65 -3.57
C HIS A 57 -18.88 -2.60 -3.43
N GLN A 58 -20.15 -2.98 -3.48
CA GLN A 58 -21.29 -2.06 -3.36
C GLN A 58 -21.28 -1.26 -2.05
N VAL A 59 -20.88 -1.89 -0.94
CA VAL A 59 -20.77 -1.22 0.37
C VAL A 59 -19.68 -0.14 0.34
N VAL A 60 -18.56 -0.42 -0.35
CA VAL A 60 -17.47 0.56 -0.49
C VAL A 60 -17.85 1.68 -1.46
N GLU A 61 -18.49 1.37 -2.57
CA GLU A 61 -19.00 2.36 -3.53
C GLU A 61 -20.00 3.32 -2.88
N GLU A 62 -20.96 2.80 -2.09
CA GLU A 62 -21.90 3.62 -1.34
C GLU A 62 -21.21 4.50 -0.29
N HIS A 63 -20.16 4.00 0.34
CA HIS A 63 -19.36 4.78 1.29
C HIS A 63 -18.65 5.93 0.59
N ILE A 64 -17.92 5.65 -0.51
CA ILE A 64 -17.22 6.65 -1.31
C ILE A 64 -18.19 7.73 -1.81
N ALA A 65 -19.37 7.34 -2.30
CA ALA A 65 -20.36 8.28 -2.83
C ALA A 65 -20.87 9.30 -1.78
N LYS A 66 -20.78 8.96 -0.49
CA LYS A 66 -21.20 9.82 0.63
C LYS A 66 -20.03 10.60 1.26
N ALA A 67 -18.79 10.25 0.91
CA ALA A 67 -17.60 10.85 1.50
C ALA A 67 -17.34 12.27 0.97
N ALA A 68 -16.65 13.09 1.77
CA ALA A 68 -16.25 14.43 1.36
C ALA A 68 -15.29 14.44 0.17
N TYR A 69 -14.52 13.37 0.01
CA TYR A 69 -13.52 13.18 -1.05
C TYR A 69 -14.07 12.48 -2.31
N ARG A 70 -15.38 12.28 -2.44
CA ARG A 70 -16.00 11.53 -3.56
C ARG A 70 -15.59 12.01 -4.96
N ASP A 71 -15.33 13.30 -5.12
CA ASP A 71 -14.98 13.89 -6.41
C ASP A 71 -13.50 13.64 -6.80
N GLN A 72 -12.67 13.18 -5.85
CA GLN A 72 -11.27 12.82 -6.04
C GLN A 72 -11.01 11.31 -6.04
N VAL A 73 -12.04 10.49 -5.79
CA VAL A 73 -11.90 9.04 -5.69
C VAL A 73 -12.73 8.33 -6.73
N GLU A 74 -12.08 7.51 -7.54
CA GLU A 74 -12.70 6.60 -8.48
C GLU A 74 -12.62 5.17 -7.95
N SER A 75 -13.63 4.34 -8.17
CA SER A 75 -13.58 2.91 -7.86
C SER A 75 -13.62 2.08 -9.14
N VAL A 76 -12.93 0.94 -9.13
CA VAL A 76 -12.98 -0.06 -10.19
C VAL A 76 -13.30 -1.42 -9.59
N PHE A 77 -14.37 -2.06 -10.08
CA PHE A 77 -14.73 -3.41 -9.66
C PHE A 77 -13.96 -4.45 -10.48
N GLU A 78 -13.33 -5.38 -9.79
CA GLU A 78 -12.67 -6.56 -10.37
C GLU A 78 -13.55 -7.80 -10.16
N PRO A 79 -14.25 -8.31 -11.18
CA PRO A 79 -15.03 -9.56 -11.07
C PRO A 79 -14.15 -10.75 -10.69
N GLU A 80 -12.92 -10.77 -11.17
CA GLU A 80 -11.85 -11.69 -10.79
C GLU A 80 -10.67 -10.89 -10.26
N LEU A 81 -10.02 -11.39 -9.22
CA LEU A 81 -8.87 -10.72 -8.62
C LEU A 81 -7.69 -10.73 -9.61
N LEU A 82 -7.27 -9.55 -10.04
CA LEU A 82 -6.14 -9.38 -10.96
C LEU A 82 -4.79 -9.53 -10.26
N GLY A 83 -4.77 -9.47 -8.93
CA GLY A 83 -3.56 -9.39 -8.12
C GLY A 83 -2.97 -7.98 -8.09
N THR A 84 -1.99 -7.77 -7.22
CA THR A 84 -1.47 -6.42 -6.90
C THR A 84 -0.82 -5.71 -8.08
N ALA A 85 -0.06 -6.43 -8.91
CA ALA A 85 0.52 -5.89 -10.13
C ALA A 85 -0.48 -5.86 -11.29
N GLY A 86 -1.36 -6.88 -11.39
CA GLY A 86 -2.39 -6.94 -12.42
C GLY A 86 -3.35 -5.76 -12.35
N THR A 87 -3.80 -5.37 -11.15
CA THR A 87 -4.59 -4.15 -10.92
C THR A 87 -3.87 -2.91 -11.44
N LEU A 88 -2.58 -2.75 -11.11
CA LEU A 88 -1.77 -1.63 -11.59
C LEU A 88 -1.69 -1.59 -13.12
N ILE A 89 -1.43 -2.74 -13.76
CA ILE A 89 -1.32 -2.87 -15.21
C ILE A 89 -2.64 -2.55 -15.90
N ALA A 90 -3.75 -3.09 -15.41
CA ALA A 90 -5.08 -2.86 -15.97
C ALA A 90 -5.48 -1.37 -15.91
N ASN A 91 -5.02 -0.66 -14.89
CA ASN A 91 -5.36 0.73 -14.63
C ASN A 91 -4.20 1.71 -14.90
N ARG A 92 -3.14 1.33 -15.65
CA ARG A 92 -1.96 2.17 -15.86
C ARG A 92 -2.26 3.54 -16.44
N ASN A 93 -3.27 3.65 -17.29
CA ASN A 93 -3.69 4.92 -17.91
C ASN A 93 -4.20 5.94 -16.89
N PHE A 94 -4.66 5.45 -15.72
CA PHE A 94 -5.06 6.31 -14.60
C PHE A 94 -3.91 7.22 -14.15
N PHE A 95 -2.66 6.80 -14.23
CA PHE A 95 -1.51 7.61 -13.81
C PHE A 95 -1.16 8.75 -14.77
N ASN A 96 -1.75 8.78 -15.97
CA ASN A 96 -1.53 9.83 -16.98
C ASN A 96 -0.04 10.09 -17.25
N SER A 97 0.73 9.02 -17.44
CA SER A 97 2.19 9.04 -17.68
C SER A 97 3.00 9.81 -16.63
N GLN A 98 2.51 9.88 -15.40
CA GLN A 98 3.20 10.48 -14.25
C GLN A 98 3.63 9.42 -13.25
N ASP A 99 4.56 9.78 -12.36
CA ASP A 99 4.87 8.98 -11.19
C ASP A 99 3.62 8.81 -10.32
N GLY A 100 3.46 7.65 -9.71
CA GLY A 100 2.26 7.29 -8.97
C GLY A 100 2.52 6.57 -7.66
N ILE A 101 1.54 6.59 -6.77
CA ILE A 101 1.56 5.85 -5.51
C ILE A 101 0.75 4.57 -5.69
N LEU A 102 1.30 3.44 -5.20
CA LEU A 102 0.60 2.18 -5.03
C LEU A 102 0.69 1.78 -3.57
N LEU A 103 -0.44 1.51 -2.93
CA LEU A 103 -0.47 1.09 -1.53
C LEU A 103 -1.60 0.11 -1.24
N HIS A 104 -1.42 -0.69 -0.19
CA HIS A 104 -2.43 -1.59 0.33
C HIS A 104 -3.33 -0.84 1.33
N ALA A 105 -4.64 -0.75 1.02
CA ALA A 105 -5.62 -0.03 1.83
C ALA A 105 -5.98 -0.73 3.16
N ASP A 106 -5.42 -1.90 3.40
CA ASP A 106 -5.67 -2.73 4.59
C ASP A 106 -4.58 -2.60 5.68
N ASN A 107 -3.60 -1.75 5.47
CA ASN A 107 -2.62 -1.37 6.47
C ASN A 107 -3.03 -0.06 7.15
N TYR A 108 -2.66 0.11 8.42
CA TYR A 108 -2.69 1.40 9.10
C TYR A 108 -1.27 1.96 9.20
N SER A 109 -1.10 3.23 8.86
CA SER A 109 0.20 3.89 8.95
C SER A 109 0.08 5.38 9.27
N GLU A 110 0.98 5.85 10.12
CA GLU A 110 1.20 7.28 10.43
C GLU A 110 2.44 7.84 9.71
N ALA A 111 3.02 7.09 8.78
CA ALA A 111 4.20 7.52 8.02
C ALA A 111 3.95 8.86 7.30
N ASN A 112 4.95 9.73 7.34
CA ASN A 112 4.89 11.03 6.68
C ASN A 112 5.00 10.88 5.16
N LEU A 113 3.86 10.83 4.46
CA LEU A 113 3.80 10.69 3.00
C LEU A 113 4.48 11.85 2.27
N GLY A 114 4.41 13.08 2.80
CA GLY A 114 5.08 14.23 2.20
C GLY A 114 6.60 14.07 2.21
N GLN A 115 7.15 13.50 3.29
CA GLN A 115 8.57 13.18 3.38
C GLN A 115 8.94 12.03 2.43
N LEU A 116 8.11 11.01 2.32
CA LEU A 116 8.33 9.90 1.37
C LEU A 116 8.37 10.41 -0.09
N ILE A 117 7.45 11.31 -0.47
CA ILE A 117 7.44 11.96 -1.80
C ILE A 117 8.74 12.77 -2.01
N LYS A 118 9.19 13.49 -0.99
CA LYS A 118 10.47 14.24 -1.06
C LYS A 118 11.65 13.31 -1.29
N PHE A 119 11.73 12.19 -0.58
CA PHE A 119 12.77 11.18 -0.77
C PHE A 119 12.70 10.54 -2.15
N HIS A 120 11.49 10.26 -2.64
CA HIS A 120 11.31 9.75 -4.00
C HIS A 120 11.91 10.69 -5.06
N ASN A 121 11.69 12.00 -4.92
CA ASN A 121 12.24 13.01 -5.82
C ASN A 121 13.78 13.13 -5.72
N GLN A 122 14.37 12.67 -4.63
CA GLN A 122 15.82 12.70 -4.37
C GLN A 122 16.49 11.33 -4.49
N ARG A 123 15.73 10.29 -4.90
CA ARG A 123 16.24 8.92 -5.01
C ARG A 123 17.42 8.83 -5.98
N PRO A 124 18.34 7.85 -5.81
CA PRO A 124 19.37 7.59 -6.79
C PRO A 124 18.80 7.45 -8.20
N ALA A 125 19.49 8.02 -9.20
CA ALA A 125 18.99 8.07 -10.58
C ALA A 125 18.70 6.68 -11.19
N LYS A 126 19.38 5.63 -10.71
CA LYS A 126 19.12 4.24 -11.12
C LYS A 126 17.80 3.67 -10.58
N CYS A 127 17.24 4.26 -9.52
CA CYS A 127 16.06 3.74 -8.85
C CYS A 127 14.78 4.16 -9.57
N LEU A 128 13.94 3.19 -9.90
CA LEU A 128 12.64 3.38 -10.55
C LEU A 128 11.49 3.47 -9.55
N MET A 129 11.74 3.11 -8.30
CA MET A 129 10.73 3.04 -7.25
C MET A 129 11.31 3.47 -5.91
N THR A 130 10.47 4.05 -5.07
CA THR A 130 10.72 4.21 -3.63
C THR A 130 9.76 3.34 -2.85
N MET A 131 10.27 2.59 -1.89
CA MET A 131 9.51 1.68 -1.02
C MET A 131 9.55 2.18 0.41
N LEU A 132 8.39 2.28 1.06
CA LEU A 132 8.33 2.47 2.50
C LEU A 132 8.70 1.17 3.21
N ALA A 133 9.54 1.27 4.24
CA ALA A 133 9.90 0.16 5.11
C ALA A 133 9.67 0.53 6.59
N PHE A 134 9.50 -0.47 7.43
CA PHE A 134 9.31 -0.32 8.88
C PHE A 134 9.99 -1.47 9.64
N ARG A 135 10.20 -1.31 10.96
CA ARG A 135 10.70 -2.40 11.79
C ARG A 135 9.56 -3.25 12.34
N THR A 136 9.67 -4.57 12.21
CA THR A 136 8.67 -5.55 12.67
C THR A 136 9.20 -6.46 13.76
N GLU A 137 8.34 -6.80 14.73
CA GLU A 137 8.60 -7.84 15.75
C GLU A 137 8.29 -9.26 15.22
N THR A 138 7.66 -9.37 14.05
CA THR A 138 7.23 -10.64 13.44
C THR A 138 7.75 -10.80 12.02
N PRO A 139 9.10 -10.86 11.82
CA PRO A 139 9.70 -10.88 10.49
C PRO A 139 9.23 -12.03 9.60
N GLN A 140 8.88 -13.18 10.19
CA GLN A 140 8.38 -14.35 9.46
C GLN A 140 7.01 -14.13 8.79
N THR A 141 6.33 -13.02 9.06
CA THR A 141 5.02 -12.67 8.44
C THR A 141 5.15 -11.67 7.30
N CYS A 142 6.33 -11.09 7.11
CA CYS A 142 6.60 -9.98 6.21
C CYS A 142 7.65 -10.35 5.14
N GLY A 143 7.78 -9.51 4.11
CA GLY A 143 8.92 -9.48 3.23
C GLY A 143 10.06 -8.69 3.88
N ILE A 144 11.15 -9.34 4.28
CA ILE A 144 12.30 -8.70 4.94
C ILE A 144 13.31 -8.22 3.91
N LEU A 145 13.78 -7.00 4.10
CA LEU A 145 14.60 -6.27 3.14
C LEU A 145 16.07 -6.29 3.54
N GLU A 146 16.93 -6.57 2.57
CA GLU A 146 18.38 -6.32 2.64
C GLU A 146 18.69 -5.11 1.77
N VAL A 147 19.32 -4.09 2.34
CA VAL A 147 19.67 -2.85 1.67
C VAL A 147 21.16 -2.57 1.74
N ASP A 148 21.70 -1.87 0.74
CA ASP A 148 23.07 -1.38 0.77
C ASP A 148 23.22 -0.08 1.59
N ASP A 149 24.46 0.43 1.68
CA ASP A 149 24.79 1.67 2.41
C ASP A 149 24.11 2.93 1.84
N GLN A 150 23.51 2.85 0.65
CA GLN A 150 22.74 3.92 0.01
C GLN A 150 21.22 3.72 0.16
N ASN A 151 20.79 2.75 1.00
CA ASN A 151 19.39 2.33 1.16
C ASN A 151 18.77 1.84 -0.16
N VAL A 152 19.54 1.20 -1.02
CA VAL A 152 19.04 0.57 -2.23
C VAL A 152 18.83 -0.93 -1.97
N LEU A 153 17.65 -1.43 -2.30
CA LEU A 153 17.26 -2.83 -2.07
C LEU A 153 18.15 -3.79 -2.84
N GLN A 154 18.79 -4.71 -2.12
CA GLN A 154 19.60 -5.78 -2.69
C GLN A 154 18.85 -7.09 -2.78
N ASN A 155 18.01 -7.39 -1.78
CA ASN A 155 17.21 -8.61 -1.73
C ASN A 155 15.96 -8.42 -0.87
N MET A 156 14.95 -9.27 -1.08
CA MET A 156 13.76 -9.36 -0.24
C MET A 156 13.43 -10.84 0.03
N HIS A 157 13.28 -11.17 1.30
CA HIS A 157 12.95 -12.51 1.78
C HIS A 157 11.49 -12.58 2.23
N GLU A 158 10.63 -13.06 1.34
CA GLU A 158 9.19 -13.12 1.59
C GLU A 158 8.87 -14.24 2.58
N LYS A 159 8.35 -13.87 3.77
CA LYS A 159 7.85 -14.79 4.82
C LYS A 159 8.80 -15.93 5.17
N SER A 160 10.09 -15.61 5.28
CA SER A 160 11.13 -16.59 5.59
C SER A 160 11.16 -16.91 7.09
N LEU A 161 11.43 -18.18 7.42
CA LEU A 161 11.72 -18.62 8.79
C LEU A 161 13.19 -18.39 9.17
N GLN A 162 14.05 -18.12 8.18
CA GLN A 162 15.46 -17.77 8.42
C GLN A 162 15.54 -16.30 8.85
N ASP A 163 16.47 -16.00 9.74
CA ASP A 163 16.72 -14.63 10.22
C ASP A 163 17.49 -13.81 9.17
N TYR A 164 16.81 -12.80 8.63
CA TYR A 164 17.37 -11.77 7.75
C TYR A 164 17.20 -10.37 8.35
N GLY A 165 17.00 -10.29 9.68
CA GLY A 165 16.73 -9.04 10.37
C GLY A 165 15.22 -8.74 10.44
N ASN A 166 14.89 -7.45 10.60
CA ASN A 166 13.51 -7.03 10.88
C ASN A 166 13.04 -5.81 10.09
N LEU A 167 13.81 -5.36 9.09
CA LEU A 167 13.38 -4.29 8.18
C LEU A 167 12.38 -4.86 7.17
N ALA A 168 11.13 -4.47 7.26
CA ALA A 168 10.03 -5.06 6.50
C ALA A 168 9.49 -4.13 5.41
N ASN A 169 9.03 -4.74 4.31
CA ASN A 169 8.31 -4.07 3.24
C ASN A 169 6.95 -3.55 3.74
N GLY A 170 6.73 -2.23 3.67
CA GLY A 170 5.49 -1.59 4.09
C GLY A 170 4.38 -1.61 3.04
N ALA A 171 4.55 -2.28 1.89
CA ALA A 171 3.54 -2.33 0.82
C ALA A 171 2.94 -0.95 0.45
N LEU A 172 3.78 0.08 0.54
CA LEU A 172 3.52 1.43 0.08
C LEU A 172 4.70 1.86 -0.80
N TYR A 173 4.40 2.18 -2.04
CA TYR A 173 5.39 2.43 -3.07
C TYR A 173 5.09 3.72 -3.82
N ILE A 174 6.15 4.46 -4.20
CA ILE A 174 6.05 5.49 -5.22
C ILE A 174 6.81 4.99 -6.43
N LEU A 175 6.11 4.87 -7.54
CA LEU A 175 6.56 4.27 -8.79
C LEU A 175 6.87 5.36 -9.81
N SER A 176 8.00 5.26 -10.51
CA SER A 176 8.23 6.12 -11.67
C SER A 176 7.26 5.79 -12.81
N SER A 177 6.95 6.77 -13.64
CA SER A 177 6.17 6.58 -14.85
C SER A 177 6.80 5.56 -15.81
N GLU A 178 8.14 5.50 -15.86
CA GLU A 178 8.89 4.50 -16.61
C GLU A 178 8.58 3.07 -16.12
N LEU A 179 8.62 2.85 -14.80
CA LEU A 179 8.28 1.55 -14.23
C LEU A 179 6.84 1.17 -14.53
N ILE A 180 5.89 2.08 -14.30
CA ILE A 180 4.45 1.83 -14.56
C ILE A 180 4.24 1.42 -16.02
N ALA A 181 4.91 2.07 -16.97
CA ALA A 181 4.81 1.77 -18.39
C ALA A 181 5.45 0.42 -18.77
N SER A 182 6.47 -0.01 -18.06
CA SER A 182 7.24 -1.23 -18.36
C SER A 182 6.55 -2.53 -17.94
N LEU A 183 5.61 -2.48 -16.99
CA LEU A 183 4.90 -3.67 -16.48
C LEU A 183 3.91 -4.18 -17.55
N THR A 184 3.85 -5.50 -17.75
CA THR A 184 3.05 -6.08 -18.86
C THR A 184 2.19 -7.27 -18.48
N THR A 185 2.73 -8.25 -17.73
CA THR A 185 2.08 -9.54 -17.48
C THR A 185 2.13 -9.99 -16.01
N GLU A 186 2.74 -9.18 -15.16
CA GLU A 186 2.87 -9.48 -13.74
C GLU A 186 1.49 -9.45 -13.07
N SER A 187 1.21 -10.43 -12.21
CA SER A 187 -0.01 -10.44 -11.40
C SER A 187 0.27 -10.03 -9.95
N ASP A 188 1.45 -10.36 -9.42
CA ASP A 188 1.82 -10.07 -8.04
C ASP A 188 3.03 -9.14 -7.95
N PHE A 189 2.89 -8.05 -7.16
CA PHE A 189 3.91 -7.02 -7.06
C PHE A 189 5.13 -7.50 -6.27
N SER A 190 4.90 -8.17 -5.13
CA SER A 190 5.98 -8.59 -4.23
C SER A 190 6.86 -9.68 -4.84
N THR A 191 6.24 -10.66 -5.51
CA THR A 191 6.95 -11.86 -5.99
C THR A 191 7.37 -11.78 -7.46
N GLN A 192 6.78 -10.88 -8.26
CA GLN A 192 7.05 -10.81 -9.70
C GLN A 192 7.62 -9.46 -10.16
N VAL A 193 7.36 -8.37 -9.46
CA VAL A 193 7.88 -7.03 -9.80
C VAL A 193 9.12 -6.72 -8.99
N ILE A 194 9.05 -6.78 -7.66
CA ILE A 194 10.16 -6.40 -6.77
C ILE A 194 11.45 -7.17 -7.11
N PRO A 195 11.46 -8.51 -7.32
CA PRO A 195 12.70 -9.23 -7.62
C PRO A 195 13.38 -8.82 -8.94
N LYS A 196 12.63 -8.28 -9.90
CA LYS A 196 13.18 -7.76 -11.16
C LYS A 196 13.84 -6.38 -11.00
N LEU A 197 13.63 -5.75 -9.85
CA LEU A 197 14.06 -4.38 -9.55
C LEU A 197 15.12 -4.30 -8.46
N TYR A 198 15.72 -5.40 -8.04
CA TYR A 198 16.87 -5.35 -7.14
C TYR A 198 17.90 -4.38 -7.70
N ASP A 199 18.61 -3.64 -6.84
CA ASP A 199 19.48 -2.51 -7.17
C ASP A 199 18.79 -1.27 -7.78
N ARG A 200 17.46 -1.28 -7.94
CA ARG A 200 16.66 -0.19 -8.54
C ARG A 200 15.51 0.28 -7.67
N ILE A 201 15.47 -0.09 -6.41
CA ILE A 201 14.46 0.33 -5.42
C ILE A 201 15.15 1.09 -4.31
N TYR A 202 14.73 2.33 -4.08
CA TYR A 202 15.18 3.13 -2.95
C TYR A 202 14.28 2.86 -1.75
N VAL A 203 14.85 2.42 -0.64
CA VAL A 203 14.10 2.07 0.59
C VAL A 203 14.15 3.23 1.56
N VAL A 204 13.00 3.62 2.09
CA VAL A 204 12.84 4.68 3.10
C VAL A 204 12.20 4.08 4.33
N GLU A 205 12.95 4.03 5.43
CA GLU A 205 12.46 3.53 6.71
C GLU A 205 11.62 4.60 7.43
N THR A 206 10.48 4.21 7.99
CA THR A 206 9.69 5.02 8.92
C THR A 206 9.84 4.50 10.34
N ASN A 207 9.89 5.41 11.31
CA ASN A 207 9.80 5.12 12.74
C ASN A 207 8.38 5.35 13.30
N GLU A 208 7.47 5.79 12.44
CA GLU A 208 6.07 6.01 12.81
C GLU A 208 5.30 4.67 12.84
N ILE A 209 4.13 4.68 13.45
CA ILE A 209 3.27 3.49 13.53
C ILE A 209 2.98 2.94 12.13
N TYR A 210 3.23 1.65 11.97
CA TYR A 210 2.89 0.86 10.79
C TYR A 210 2.36 -0.51 11.21
N LEU A 211 1.13 -0.85 10.82
CA LEU A 211 0.45 -2.11 11.20
C LEU A 211 -0.32 -2.70 10.02
N ASP A 212 -0.10 -3.99 9.74
CA ASP A 212 -1.05 -4.78 8.94
C ASP A 212 -2.29 -5.10 9.80
N ILE A 213 -3.44 -4.56 9.41
CA ILE A 213 -4.72 -4.85 10.09
C ILE A 213 -5.27 -6.18 9.55
N GLY A 214 -4.52 -7.25 9.71
CA GLY A 214 -4.83 -8.56 9.13
C GLY A 214 -5.50 -9.54 10.06
N THR A 215 -5.40 -9.34 11.39
CA THR A 215 -5.93 -10.25 12.40
C THR A 215 -6.66 -9.49 13.51
N PRO A 216 -7.50 -10.18 14.33
CA PRO A 216 -8.14 -9.55 15.48
C PRO A 216 -7.14 -8.91 16.46
N GLU A 217 -5.96 -9.54 16.64
CA GLU A 217 -4.91 -9.05 17.53
C GLU A 217 -4.29 -7.75 17.00
N SER A 218 -3.92 -7.70 15.70
CA SER A 218 -3.38 -6.48 15.10
C SER A 218 -4.43 -5.38 15.03
N TYR A 219 -5.71 -5.72 14.85
CA TYR A 219 -6.81 -4.76 14.94
C TYR A 219 -6.96 -4.18 16.34
N ALA A 220 -6.94 -5.02 17.39
CA ALA A 220 -7.01 -4.55 18.77
C ALA A 220 -5.84 -3.63 19.12
N LEU A 221 -4.63 -4.00 18.71
CA LEU A 221 -3.44 -3.15 18.88
C LEU A 221 -3.61 -1.80 18.17
N ALA A 222 -4.12 -1.77 16.94
CA ALA A 222 -4.38 -0.52 16.22
C ALA A 222 -5.39 0.36 16.94
N GLN A 223 -6.45 -0.22 17.55
CA GLN A 223 -7.41 0.54 18.35
C GLN A 223 -6.78 1.18 19.60
N GLU A 224 -5.73 0.58 20.14
CA GLU A 224 -5.03 1.10 21.31
C GLU A 224 -4.08 2.24 20.95
N ILE A 225 -3.19 2.02 19.97
CA ILE A 225 -2.03 2.87 19.73
C ILE A 225 -2.22 3.95 18.66
N ALA A 226 -3.19 3.81 17.75
CA ALA A 226 -3.38 4.75 16.65
C ALA A 226 -3.74 6.18 17.13
N ASN A 227 -3.18 7.20 16.46
CA ASN A 227 -3.44 8.61 16.70
C ASN A 227 -4.38 9.19 15.63
N VAL A 228 -5.61 8.65 15.53
CA VAL A 228 -6.61 9.14 14.59
C VAL A 228 -7.30 10.38 15.18
N ASN A 229 -7.17 11.51 14.50
CA ASN A 229 -7.85 12.77 14.80
C ASN A 229 -9.04 12.99 13.86
#